data_9ed5696cdf9a3064a457cba0839ea41b
#
_entry.id   9ed5696cdf9a3064a457cba0839ea41b
#
_cell.length_a   1.000
_cell.length_b   1.000
_cell.length_c   1.000
_cell.angle_alpha   90.00
_cell.angle_beta   90.00
_cell.angle_gamma   90.00
#
_symmetry.space_group_name_H-M   'P 1'
#
loop_
_entity.id
_entity.type
_entity.pdbx_description
1 polymer ?
#
loop_
_entity_poly.entity_id
_entity_poly.type
_entity_poly.pdbx_seq_one_letter_code
_entity_poly.pdbx_strand_id
1 'polypeptide(L)'
;TMAEVDALVATGVEIIAMDATNRLRTGRKSLDDIFREVRSKYPDQLFMADCSCYEEALHAVEIGFDCVGTTMAGYTPYTQGVSLPDLAFLQKISQAVDVPVIAEGGIHYPQQLRQALDAGAFCAVVGGAITRPQEITKRFVEVL
;
A
#
# COMPACT_ATOMS: atom_id res chain seq x y z
N THR A 1 10.06 -6.14 -11.39
CA THR A 1 10.91 -7.26 -11.86
C THR A 1 11.93 -7.65 -10.80
N MET A 2 12.54 -8.83 -10.91
CA MET A 2 13.62 -9.27 -9.99
C MET A 2 14.81 -8.31 -9.97
N ALA A 3 15.17 -7.73 -11.11
CA ALA A 3 16.29 -6.77 -11.17
C ALA A 3 16.06 -5.52 -10.30
N GLU A 4 14.82 -5.04 -10.20
CA GLU A 4 14.46 -3.91 -9.33
C GLU A 4 14.51 -4.32 -7.86
N VAL A 5 14.01 -5.51 -7.52
CA VAL A 5 14.13 -6.05 -6.16
C VAL A 5 15.59 -6.21 -5.75
N ASP A 6 16.43 -6.78 -6.63
CA ASP A 6 17.87 -6.93 -6.40
C ASP A 6 18.54 -5.57 -6.11
N ALA A 7 18.19 -4.56 -6.89
CA ALA A 7 18.73 -3.22 -6.70
C ALA A 7 18.29 -2.59 -5.36
N LEU A 8 17.03 -2.78 -4.96
CA LEU A 8 16.52 -2.27 -3.68
C LEU A 8 17.15 -3.01 -2.49
N VAL A 9 17.24 -4.33 -2.52
CA VAL A 9 17.93 -5.10 -1.47
C VAL A 9 19.37 -4.65 -1.30
N ALA A 10 20.08 -4.37 -2.41
CA ALA A 10 21.45 -3.90 -2.38
C ALA A 10 21.62 -2.53 -1.69
N THR A 11 20.56 -1.74 -1.54
CA THR A 11 20.60 -0.46 -0.80
C THR A 11 20.54 -0.65 0.72
N GLY A 12 20.13 -1.83 1.19
CA GLY A 12 19.96 -2.13 2.61
C GLY A 12 18.69 -1.54 3.22
N VAL A 13 17.64 -1.24 2.41
CA VAL A 13 16.34 -0.80 2.95
C VAL A 13 15.70 -1.92 3.75
N GLU A 14 15.01 -1.56 4.84
CA GLU A 14 14.40 -2.52 5.76
C GLU A 14 13.16 -3.17 5.14
N ILE A 15 12.33 -2.41 4.41
CA ILE A 15 11.07 -2.88 3.82
C ILE A 15 11.03 -2.48 2.35
N ILE A 16 10.69 -3.43 1.49
CA ILE A 16 10.47 -3.18 0.06
C ILE A 16 8.96 -3.27 -0.22
N ALA A 17 8.38 -2.17 -0.71
CA ALA A 17 6.99 -2.15 -1.15
C ALA A 17 6.86 -2.68 -2.59
N MET A 18 5.84 -3.50 -2.83
CA MET A 18 5.54 -4.09 -4.13
C MET A 18 4.05 -3.94 -4.47
N ASP A 19 3.76 -3.58 -5.72
CA ASP A 19 2.40 -3.61 -6.25
C ASP A 19 1.82 -5.03 -6.11
N ALA A 20 0.82 -5.19 -5.25
CA ALA A 20 0.14 -6.46 -4.99
C ALA A 20 -1.27 -6.52 -5.62
N THR A 21 -1.59 -5.61 -6.53
CA THR A 21 -2.87 -5.62 -7.25
C THR A 21 -2.98 -6.80 -8.22
N ASN A 22 -4.21 -7.11 -8.67
CA ASN A 22 -4.48 -8.21 -9.63
C ASN A 22 -3.99 -7.94 -11.06
N ARG A 23 -3.19 -6.91 -11.29
CA ARG A 23 -2.61 -6.60 -12.60
C ARG A 23 -1.47 -7.55 -12.93
N LEU A 24 -1.37 -7.96 -14.20
CA LEU A 24 -0.22 -8.70 -14.67
C LEU A 24 1.04 -7.82 -14.70
N ARG A 25 2.15 -8.37 -14.24
CA ARG A 25 3.47 -7.73 -14.22
C ARG A 25 4.19 -7.89 -15.56
N THR A 26 5.32 -7.24 -15.70
CA THR A 26 6.20 -7.39 -16.86
C THR A 26 6.45 -8.87 -17.18
N GLY A 27 6.34 -9.24 -18.45
CA GLY A 27 6.42 -10.64 -18.88
C GLY A 27 5.16 -11.45 -18.57
N ARG A 28 4.02 -10.80 -18.24
CA ARG A 28 2.72 -11.42 -17.92
C ARG A 28 2.76 -12.37 -16.72
N LYS A 29 3.71 -12.18 -15.80
CA LYS A 29 3.80 -12.95 -14.55
C LYS A 29 2.69 -12.54 -13.58
N SER A 30 2.16 -13.48 -12.83
CA SER A 30 1.27 -13.23 -11.69
C SER A 30 2.06 -12.68 -10.49
N LEU A 31 1.34 -12.16 -9.48
CA LEU A 31 1.94 -11.79 -8.20
C LEU A 31 2.62 -12.99 -7.55
N ASP A 32 1.92 -14.13 -7.50
CA ASP A 32 2.41 -15.37 -6.89
C ASP A 32 3.74 -15.85 -7.50
N ASP A 33 3.85 -15.80 -8.84
CA ASP A 33 5.07 -16.26 -9.51
C ASP A 33 6.27 -15.38 -9.17
N ILE A 34 6.07 -14.05 -9.20
CA ILE A 34 7.15 -13.11 -8.87
C ILE A 34 7.47 -13.17 -7.38
N PHE A 35 6.45 -13.19 -6.51
CA PHE A 35 6.70 -13.13 -5.07
C PHE A 35 7.33 -14.42 -4.56
N ARG A 36 6.98 -15.58 -5.11
CA ARG A 36 7.65 -16.86 -4.81
C ARG A 36 9.14 -16.80 -5.17
N GLU A 37 9.48 -16.24 -6.32
CA GLU A 37 10.87 -16.06 -6.75
C GLU A 37 11.61 -15.09 -5.80
N VAL A 38 10.98 -13.96 -5.46
CA VAL A 38 11.51 -12.94 -4.55
C VAL A 38 11.75 -13.53 -3.16
N ARG A 39 10.75 -14.16 -2.56
CA ARG A 39 10.85 -14.74 -1.21
C ARG A 39 11.86 -15.87 -1.13
N SER A 40 11.95 -16.68 -2.18
CA SER A 40 12.99 -17.75 -2.24
C SER A 40 14.41 -17.19 -2.26
N LYS A 41 14.62 -16.05 -2.92
CA LYS A 41 15.94 -15.41 -3.01
C LYS A 41 16.29 -14.57 -1.78
N TYR A 42 15.28 -13.96 -1.16
CA TYR A 42 15.44 -13.03 -0.04
C TYR A 42 14.49 -13.38 1.12
N PRO A 43 14.74 -14.51 1.82
CA PRO A 43 13.85 -15.01 2.85
C PRO A 43 13.69 -14.06 4.05
N ASP A 44 14.74 -13.30 4.38
CA ASP A 44 14.78 -12.43 5.56
C ASP A 44 14.42 -10.96 5.26
N GLN A 45 14.25 -10.60 3.97
CA GLN A 45 13.86 -9.25 3.58
C GLN A 45 12.37 -9.04 3.85
N LEU A 46 12.01 -7.92 4.48
CA LEU A 46 10.61 -7.55 4.69
C LEU A 46 10.00 -6.95 3.40
N PHE A 47 8.77 -7.38 3.10
CA PHE A 47 8.02 -6.90 1.95
C PHE A 47 6.64 -6.39 2.36
N MET A 48 6.29 -5.19 1.87
CA MET A 48 4.97 -4.60 1.99
C MET A 48 4.18 -4.80 0.69
N ALA A 49 2.94 -5.24 0.81
CA ALA A 49 2.02 -5.35 -0.33
C ALA A 49 1.23 -4.07 -0.52
N ASP A 50 1.41 -3.39 -1.64
CA ASP A 50 0.59 -2.23 -2.04
C ASP A 50 -0.71 -2.73 -2.67
N CYS A 51 -1.82 -2.67 -1.91
CA CYS A 51 -3.13 -3.22 -2.29
C CYS A 51 -4.15 -2.13 -2.60
N SER A 52 -5.10 -2.46 -3.47
CA SER A 52 -6.21 -1.57 -3.84
C SER A 52 -7.55 -1.99 -3.25
N CYS A 53 -7.69 -3.25 -2.82
CA CYS A 53 -8.92 -3.79 -2.26
C CYS A 53 -8.64 -4.90 -1.23
N TYR A 54 -9.71 -5.29 -0.54
CA TYR A 54 -9.66 -6.28 0.54
C TYR A 54 -9.14 -7.65 0.08
N GLU A 55 -9.60 -8.13 -1.07
CA GLU A 55 -9.26 -9.44 -1.61
C GLU A 55 -7.77 -9.53 -1.96
N GLU A 56 -7.18 -8.46 -2.48
CA GLU A 56 -5.75 -8.36 -2.77
C GLU A 56 -4.91 -8.40 -1.48
N ALA A 57 -5.35 -7.69 -0.45
CA ALA A 57 -4.66 -7.66 0.82
C ALA A 57 -4.68 -9.03 1.53
N LEU A 58 -5.81 -9.74 1.52
CA LEU A 58 -5.88 -11.11 2.02
C LEU A 58 -4.94 -12.04 1.27
N HIS A 59 -4.99 -11.99 -0.07
CA HIS A 59 -4.14 -12.82 -0.91
C HIS A 59 -2.65 -12.53 -0.68
N ALA A 60 -2.27 -11.26 -0.53
CA ALA A 60 -0.89 -10.88 -0.22
C ALA A 60 -0.40 -11.51 1.10
N VAL A 61 -1.23 -11.51 2.13
CA VAL A 61 -0.89 -12.15 3.41
C VAL A 61 -0.75 -13.67 3.24
N GLU A 62 -1.66 -14.32 2.50
CA GLU A 62 -1.61 -15.76 2.23
C GLU A 62 -0.31 -16.19 1.53
N ILE A 63 0.20 -15.39 0.60
CA ILE A 63 1.44 -15.68 -0.12
C ILE A 63 2.70 -15.24 0.62
N GLY A 64 2.57 -14.60 1.81
CA GLY A 64 3.66 -14.36 2.74
C GLY A 64 4.27 -12.96 2.73
N PHE A 65 3.50 -11.92 2.38
CA PHE A 65 3.91 -10.53 2.64
C PHE A 65 3.91 -10.25 4.15
N ASP A 66 4.85 -9.41 4.59
CA ASP A 66 5.09 -9.11 6.01
C ASP A 66 4.20 -7.98 6.54
N CYS A 67 3.70 -7.13 5.65
CA CYS A 67 2.70 -6.10 5.94
C CYS A 67 1.92 -5.73 4.67
N VAL A 68 0.78 -5.06 4.85
CA VAL A 68 -0.08 -4.62 3.74
C VAL A 68 -0.36 -3.13 3.84
N GLY A 69 -0.40 -2.45 2.69
CA GLY A 69 -0.73 -1.04 2.56
C GLY A 69 -1.98 -0.81 1.70
N THR A 70 -2.75 0.23 2.01
CA THR A 70 -3.91 0.65 1.19
C THR A 70 -3.52 1.58 0.04
N THR A 71 -2.27 1.60 -0.32
CA THR A 71 -1.58 2.52 -1.26
C THR A 71 -2.28 2.61 -2.61
N MET A 72 -2.77 1.49 -3.12
CA MET A 72 -3.35 1.39 -4.47
C MET A 72 -4.86 1.61 -4.53
N ALA A 73 -5.53 1.89 -3.40
CA ALA A 73 -6.96 2.22 -3.37
C ALA A 73 -7.25 3.43 -4.28
N GLY A 74 -8.21 3.29 -5.19
CA GLY A 74 -8.54 4.29 -6.20
C GLY A 74 -7.66 4.31 -7.44
N TYR A 75 -6.54 3.58 -7.48
CA TYR A 75 -5.59 3.57 -8.59
C TYR A 75 -5.74 2.38 -9.55
N THR A 76 -6.67 1.49 -9.30
CA THR A 76 -6.99 0.38 -10.22
C THR A 76 -8.33 0.63 -10.92
N PRO A 77 -8.57 0.05 -12.11
CA PRO A 77 -9.84 0.24 -12.82
C PRO A 77 -11.08 -0.16 -12.01
N TYR A 78 -10.93 -1.16 -11.12
CA TYR A 78 -12.01 -1.70 -10.30
C TYR A 78 -12.17 -1.01 -8.94
N THR A 79 -11.27 -0.07 -8.59
CA THR A 79 -11.40 0.76 -7.38
C THR A 79 -11.50 2.25 -7.68
N GLN A 80 -11.66 2.62 -8.96
CA GLN A 80 -11.88 4.01 -9.34
C GLN A 80 -13.13 4.59 -8.67
N GLY A 81 -13.02 5.81 -8.15
CA GLY A 81 -14.14 6.53 -7.53
C GLY A 81 -14.39 6.21 -6.06
N VAL A 82 -13.59 5.36 -5.43
CA VAL A 82 -13.65 5.19 -3.97
C VAL A 82 -13.25 6.48 -3.26
N SER A 83 -13.91 6.77 -2.13
CA SER A 83 -13.52 7.89 -1.28
C SER A 83 -12.21 7.57 -0.57
N LEU A 84 -11.27 8.52 -0.58
CA LEU A 84 -9.97 8.36 0.09
C LEU A 84 -9.85 9.33 1.30
N PRO A 85 -9.19 8.90 2.38
CA PRO A 85 -8.74 7.53 2.64
C PRO A 85 -9.91 6.55 2.74
N ASP A 86 -9.74 5.33 2.21
CA ASP A 86 -10.77 4.28 2.31
C ASP A 86 -10.72 3.62 3.70
N LEU A 87 -11.40 4.26 4.64
CA LEU A 87 -11.45 3.80 6.04
C LEU A 87 -12.21 2.47 6.19
N ALA A 88 -13.17 2.19 5.32
CA ALA A 88 -13.94 0.95 5.37
C ALA A 88 -13.07 -0.25 4.95
N PHE A 89 -12.32 -0.12 3.86
CA PHE A 89 -11.31 -1.11 3.46
C PHE A 89 -10.26 -1.30 4.56
N LEU A 90 -9.69 -0.19 5.06
CA LEU A 90 -8.69 -0.21 6.12
C LEU A 90 -9.18 -0.96 7.37
N GLN A 91 -10.37 -0.62 7.88
CA GLN A 91 -10.96 -1.27 9.06
C GLN A 91 -11.18 -2.77 8.81
N LYS A 92 -11.74 -3.11 7.65
CA LYS A 92 -12.05 -4.50 7.30
C LYS A 92 -10.78 -5.36 7.27
N ILE A 93 -9.70 -4.86 6.65
CA ILE A 93 -8.46 -5.63 6.55
C ILE A 93 -7.72 -5.69 7.89
N SER A 94 -7.69 -4.60 8.66
CA SER A 94 -7.06 -4.59 10.00
C SER A 94 -7.68 -5.58 10.98
N GLN A 95 -8.95 -5.95 10.78
CA GLN A 95 -9.63 -6.96 11.58
C GLN A 95 -9.44 -8.40 11.07
N ALA A 96 -8.96 -8.56 9.85
CA ALA A 96 -8.91 -9.84 9.16
C ALA A 96 -7.51 -10.45 9.09
N VAL A 97 -6.45 -9.68 9.34
CA VAL A 97 -5.06 -10.13 9.23
C VAL A 97 -4.26 -9.85 10.49
N ASP A 98 -3.26 -10.68 10.74
CA ASP A 98 -2.36 -10.54 11.88
C ASP A 98 -1.10 -9.73 11.58
N VAL A 99 -0.87 -9.36 10.31
CA VAL A 99 0.28 -8.55 9.89
C VAL A 99 -0.04 -7.06 10.04
N PRO A 100 0.97 -6.17 10.20
CA PRO A 100 0.76 -4.74 10.24
C PRO A 100 0.03 -4.21 8.99
N VAL A 101 -0.98 -3.38 9.20
CA VAL A 101 -1.71 -2.68 8.13
C VAL A 101 -1.31 -1.22 8.10
N ILE A 102 -0.84 -0.75 6.96
CA ILE A 102 -0.34 0.61 6.74
C ILE A 102 -1.42 1.40 6.00
N ALA A 103 -1.93 2.47 6.62
CA ALA A 103 -2.86 3.38 5.94
C ALA A 103 -2.09 4.31 5.01
N GLU A 104 -2.31 4.20 3.71
CA GLU A 104 -1.71 5.06 2.72
C GLU A 104 -2.72 5.43 1.63
N GLY A 105 -2.65 6.69 1.16
CA GLY A 105 -3.53 7.21 0.11
C GLY A 105 -4.65 8.12 0.63
N GLY A 106 -4.70 9.35 0.11
CA GLY A 106 -5.77 10.31 0.38
C GLY A 106 -5.82 10.93 1.77
N ILE A 107 -4.81 10.75 2.60
CA ILE A 107 -4.70 11.43 3.90
C ILE A 107 -4.19 12.85 3.67
N HIS A 108 -5.11 13.82 3.72
CA HIS A 108 -4.82 15.25 3.46
C HIS A 108 -4.89 16.12 4.70
N TYR A 109 -5.57 15.66 5.76
CA TYR A 109 -5.82 16.41 6.99
C TYR A 109 -5.48 15.57 8.22
N PRO A 110 -5.02 16.20 9.34
CA PRO A 110 -4.68 15.49 10.57
C PRO A 110 -5.81 14.62 11.14
N GLN A 111 -7.06 15.05 10.94
CA GLN A 111 -8.23 14.29 11.38
C GLN A 111 -8.36 12.95 10.65
N GLN A 112 -8.05 12.91 9.36
CA GLN A 112 -8.06 11.66 8.57
C GLN A 112 -6.97 10.69 9.03
N LEU A 113 -5.78 11.22 9.40
CA LEU A 113 -4.74 10.41 10.02
C LEU A 113 -5.24 9.77 11.32
N ARG A 114 -5.89 10.55 12.20
CA ARG A 114 -6.47 10.02 13.44
C ARG A 114 -7.51 8.94 13.16
N GLN A 115 -8.42 9.19 12.21
CA GLN A 115 -9.44 8.21 11.79
C GLN A 115 -8.82 6.91 11.25
N ALA A 116 -7.73 7.00 10.49
CA ALA A 116 -7.02 5.81 10.00
C ALA A 116 -6.44 4.97 11.15
N LEU A 117 -5.83 5.61 12.14
CA LEU A 117 -5.32 4.91 13.33
C LEU A 117 -6.46 4.29 14.17
N ASP A 118 -7.57 5.02 14.33
CA ASP A 118 -8.76 4.52 15.04
C ASP A 118 -9.44 3.35 14.29
N ALA A 119 -9.31 3.30 12.97
CA ALA A 119 -9.77 2.18 12.13
C ALA A 119 -8.87 0.94 12.21
N GLY A 120 -7.76 0.99 12.94
CA GLY A 120 -6.89 -0.16 13.21
C GLY A 120 -5.57 -0.17 12.42
N ALA A 121 -5.22 0.92 11.72
CA ALA A 121 -3.91 1.00 11.09
C ALA A 121 -2.78 0.95 12.14
N PHE A 122 -1.75 0.16 11.84
CA PHE A 122 -0.51 0.12 12.62
C PHE A 122 0.24 1.46 12.54
N CYS A 123 0.31 2.02 11.35
CA CYS A 123 0.83 3.37 11.10
C CYS A 123 0.21 3.93 9.81
N ALA A 124 0.57 5.19 9.46
CA ALA A 124 0.07 5.81 8.25
C ALA A 124 1.17 6.58 7.51
N VAL A 125 1.07 6.58 6.18
CA VAL A 125 1.92 7.36 5.28
C VAL A 125 1.17 8.59 4.80
N VAL A 126 1.73 9.76 5.03
CA VAL A 126 1.21 11.05 4.55
C VAL A 126 2.20 11.62 3.55
N GLY A 127 1.89 11.48 2.26
CA GLY A 127 2.76 11.91 1.16
C GLY A 127 2.44 13.34 0.68
N GLY A 128 1.65 13.47 -0.37
CA GLY A 128 1.38 14.73 -1.07
C GLY A 128 0.85 15.87 -0.21
N ALA A 129 0.15 15.56 0.89
CA ALA A 129 -0.33 16.56 1.84
C ALA A 129 0.80 17.32 2.56
N ILE A 130 2.01 16.75 2.60
CA ILE A 130 3.20 17.35 3.22
C ILE A 130 4.23 17.76 2.17
N THR A 131 4.43 16.94 1.14
CA THR A 131 5.56 17.07 0.21
C THR A 131 5.24 17.80 -1.09
N ARG A 132 3.95 18.16 -1.34
CA ARG A 132 3.51 18.83 -2.58
C ARG A 132 2.93 20.23 -2.29
N PRO A 133 3.78 21.27 -2.19
CA PRO A 133 3.33 22.62 -1.85
C PRO A 133 2.23 23.16 -2.78
N GLN A 134 2.27 22.83 -4.07
CA GLN A 134 1.26 23.22 -5.04
C GLN A 134 -0.14 22.67 -4.67
N GLU A 135 -0.23 21.39 -4.31
CA GLU A 135 -1.50 20.78 -3.91
C GLU A 135 -1.99 21.32 -2.55
N ILE A 136 -1.06 21.62 -1.66
CA ILE A 136 -1.37 22.26 -0.38
C ILE A 136 -1.96 23.64 -0.64
N THR A 137 -1.28 24.49 -1.43
CA THR A 137 -1.73 25.82 -1.79
C THR A 137 -3.11 25.79 -2.45
N LYS A 138 -3.34 24.85 -3.38
CA LYS A 138 -4.62 24.69 -4.07
C LYS A 138 -5.78 24.51 -3.07
N ARG A 139 -5.63 23.65 -2.07
CA ARG A 139 -6.66 23.45 -1.03
C ARG A 139 -7.00 24.70 -0.24
N PHE A 140 -6.03 25.60 -0.01
CA PHE A 140 -6.30 26.89 0.65
C PHE A 140 -7.00 27.89 -0.25
N VAL A 141 -6.67 27.90 -1.54
CA VAL A 141 -7.26 28.85 -2.51
C VAL A 141 -8.68 28.45 -2.92
N GLU A 142 -9.01 27.16 -2.89
CA GLU A 142 -10.34 26.64 -3.26
C GLU A 142 -11.48 27.16 -2.35
N VAL A 143 -11.17 27.76 -1.20
CA VAL A 143 -12.17 28.33 -0.27
C VAL A 143 -12.35 29.84 -0.43
N LEU A 144 -11.61 30.49 -1.35
CA LEU A 144 -11.71 31.92 -1.66
C LEU A 144 -12.70 32.18 -2.79
#